data_11f7ee48ebd51df271f0d6b67c4df2e3
#
_entry.id   11f7ee48ebd51df271f0d6b67c4df2e3
#
_cell.length_a   1.000
_cell.length_b   1.000
_cell.length_c   1.000
_cell.angle_alpha   90.00
_cell.angle_beta   90.00
_cell.angle_gamma   90.00
#
_symmetry.space_group_name_H-M   'P 1'
#
loop_
_entity.id
_entity.type
_entity.pdbx_description
1 polymer ?
#
loop_
_entity_poly.entity_id
_entity_poly.type
_entity_poly.pdbx_seq_one_letter_code
_entity_poly.pdbx_strand_id
1 'polypeptide(L)'
;MRVWEKNPNMLIPYYLMFSYLYYERDISLIEDTEFDKLCQTLLEKYDSVEHMHKRLVSKESLTAGTGYGIVYTNLIKHSAMKLKETWE
;
A
#
# COMPACT_ATOMS: atom_id res chain seq x y z
N MET A 1 -7.22 1.01 -15.41
CA MET A 1 -6.92 2.10 -14.43
C MET A 1 -7.06 1.57 -13.02
N ARG A 2 -6.10 1.86 -12.18
CA ARG A 2 -6.13 1.40 -10.80
C ARG A 2 -7.06 2.27 -9.95
N VAL A 3 -7.65 1.65 -8.92
CA VAL A 3 -8.61 2.34 -8.05
C VAL A 3 -8.01 3.59 -7.42
N TRP A 4 -6.75 3.49 -6.97
CA TRP A 4 -6.09 4.62 -6.30
C TRP A 4 -5.77 5.79 -7.23
N GLU A 5 -5.83 5.59 -8.52
CA GLU A 5 -5.65 6.70 -9.46
C GLU A 5 -6.89 7.60 -9.48
N LYS A 6 -8.06 7.01 -9.29
CA LYS A 6 -9.32 7.75 -9.22
C LYS A 6 -9.58 8.34 -7.84
N ASN A 7 -9.17 7.62 -6.80
CA ASN A 7 -9.39 8.03 -5.41
C ASN A 7 -8.07 7.93 -4.66
N PRO A 8 -7.34 9.06 -4.52
CA PRO A 8 -6.03 9.05 -3.86
C PRO A 8 -6.05 8.55 -2.43
N ASN A 9 -7.19 8.63 -1.73
CA ASN A 9 -7.28 8.11 -0.37
C ASN A 9 -7.08 6.60 -0.34
N MET A 10 -7.33 5.92 -1.44
CA MET A 10 -7.12 4.48 -1.55
C MET A 10 -5.65 4.10 -1.68
N LEU A 11 -4.77 5.06 -1.89
CA LEU A 11 -3.32 4.79 -1.89
C LEU A 11 -2.88 4.17 -0.57
N ILE A 12 -3.46 4.63 0.55
CA ILE A 12 -3.09 4.13 1.88
C ILE A 12 -3.36 2.62 2.02
N PRO A 13 -4.62 2.14 1.84
CA PRO A 13 -4.87 0.71 2.01
C PRO A 13 -4.16 -0.16 0.97
N TYR A 14 -4.06 0.30 -0.28
CA TYR A 14 -3.39 -0.50 -1.29
C TYR A 14 -1.89 -0.61 -1.04
N TYR A 15 -1.25 0.50 -0.62
CA TYR A 15 0.16 0.44 -0.23
C TYR A 15 0.37 -0.59 0.89
N LEU A 16 -0.49 -0.54 1.91
CA LEU A 16 -0.37 -1.45 3.04
C LEU A 16 -0.64 -2.90 2.64
N MET A 17 -1.64 -3.14 1.81
CA MET A 17 -1.96 -4.50 1.36
C MET A 17 -0.85 -5.08 0.48
N PHE A 18 -0.34 -4.31 -0.47
CA PHE A 18 0.75 -4.78 -1.33
C PHE A 18 2.01 -5.03 -0.52
N SER A 19 2.31 -4.14 0.43
CA SER A 19 3.49 -4.29 1.30
C SER A 19 3.37 -5.55 2.16
N TYR A 20 2.21 -5.78 2.75
CA TYR A 20 1.98 -6.96 3.55
C TYR A 20 2.20 -8.24 2.74
N LEU A 21 1.59 -8.31 1.55
CA LEU A 21 1.72 -9.49 0.71
C LEU A 21 3.17 -9.71 0.30
N TYR A 22 3.87 -8.65 -0.06
CA TYR A 22 5.24 -8.76 -0.52
C TYR A 22 6.21 -9.16 0.60
N TYR A 23 6.14 -8.47 1.74
CA TYR A 23 7.13 -8.66 2.80
C TYR A 23 6.77 -9.78 3.78
N GLU A 24 5.49 -10.06 3.99
CA GLU A 24 5.05 -11.04 4.97
C GLU A 24 4.60 -12.36 4.34
N ARG A 25 4.14 -12.32 3.09
CA ARG A 25 3.59 -13.51 2.42
C ARG A 25 4.36 -13.90 1.17
N ASP A 26 5.36 -13.14 0.79
CA ASP A 26 6.19 -13.39 -0.40
C ASP A 26 5.33 -13.45 -1.68
N ILE A 27 4.34 -12.58 -1.76
CA ILE A 27 3.42 -12.48 -2.90
C ILE A 27 3.52 -11.09 -3.51
N SER A 28 3.79 -11.02 -4.80
CA SER A 28 3.86 -9.75 -5.52
C SER A 28 2.72 -9.67 -6.53
N LEU A 29 1.76 -8.79 -6.27
CA LEU A 29 0.61 -8.60 -7.15
C LEU A 29 0.87 -7.58 -8.26
N ILE A 30 1.84 -6.69 -8.05
CA ILE A 30 2.22 -5.67 -9.03
C ILE A 30 3.73 -5.69 -9.19
N GLU A 31 4.21 -5.13 -10.29
CA GLU A 31 5.65 -5.04 -10.54
C GLU A 31 6.30 -4.03 -9.61
N ASP A 32 7.61 -4.20 -9.38
CA ASP A 32 8.38 -3.30 -8.52
C ASP A 32 8.27 -1.85 -8.99
N THR A 33 8.29 -1.63 -10.30
CA THR A 33 8.17 -0.28 -10.86
C THR A 33 6.82 0.33 -10.54
N GLU A 34 5.76 -0.46 -10.56
CA GLU A 34 4.43 0.03 -10.22
C GLU A 34 4.33 0.33 -8.73
N PHE A 35 4.93 -0.51 -7.90
CA PHE A 35 4.97 -0.28 -6.45
C PHE A 35 5.73 0.99 -6.12
N ASP A 36 6.88 1.22 -6.77
CA ASP A 36 7.66 2.44 -6.57
C ASP A 36 6.86 3.68 -6.95
N LYS A 37 6.12 3.61 -8.06
CA LYS A 37 5.26 4.72 -8.48
C LYS A 37 4.18 4.99 -7.44
N LEU A 38 3.59 3.93 -6.89
CA LEU A 38 2.57 4.07 -5.87
C LEU A 38 3.14 4.76 -4.64
N CYS A 39 4.34 4.36 -4.20
CA CYS A 39 5.01 4.99 -3.07
C CYS A 39 5.29 6.47 -3.32
N GLN A 40 5.80 6.80 -4.50
CA GLN A 40 6.08 8.18 -4.86
C GLN A 40 4.82 9.04 -4.91
N THR A 41 3.76 8.51 -5.51
CA THR A 41 2.49 9.22 -5.60
C THR A 41 1.90 9.45 -4.20
N LEU A 42 1.96 8.43 -3.36
CA LEU A 42 1.47 8.57 -1.98
C LEU A 42 2.29 9.59 -1.20
N LEU A 43 3.60 9.59 -1.38
CA LEU A 43 4.48 10.55 -0.72
C LEU A 43 4.11 11.99 -1.12
N GLU A 44 3.87 12.21 -2.41
CA GLU A 44 3.49 13.53 -2.91
C GLU A 44 2.14 14.00 -2.35
N LYS A 45 1.22 13.07 -2.18
CA LYS A 45 -0.15 13.38 -1.74
C LYS A 45 -0.38 13.09 -0.27
N TYR A 46 0.65 12.72 0.46
CA TYR A 46 0.52 12.22 1.82
C TYR A 46 -0.28 13.16 2.73
N ASP A 47 0.00 14.44 2.67
CA ASP A 47 -0.65 15.42 3.55
C ASP A 47 -2.11 15.65 3.19
N SER A 48 -2.51 15.34 1.95
CA SER A 48 -3.88 15.57 1.48
C SER A 48 -4.76 14.32 1.52
N VAL A 49 -4.15 13.12 1.58
CA VAL A 49 -4.96 11.89 1.64
C VAL A 49 -5.43 11.64 3.05
N GLU A 50 -6.62 11.04 3.16
CA GLU A 50 -7.23 10.71 4.45
C GLU A 50 -7.67 9.26 4.45
N HIS A 51 -7.27 8.53 5.48
CA HIS A 51 -7.67 7.14 5.68
C HIS A 51 -7.39 6.73 7.12
N MET A 52 -8.22 5.83 7.65
CA MET A 52 -8.09 5.38 9.03
C MET A 52 -6.74 4.72 9.32
N HIS A 53 -6.08 4.16 8.31
CA HIS A 53 -4.79 3.48 8.48
C HIS A 53 -3.59 4.36 8.12
N LYS A 54 -3.81 5.65 7.84
CA LYS A 54 -2.73 6.56 7.46
C LYS A 54 -1.61 6.60 8.49
N ARG A 55 -1.94 6.47 9.78
CA ARG A 55 -0.97 6.48 10.87
C ARG A 55 0.05 5.36 10.79
N LEU A 56 -0.25 4.29 10.05
CA LEU A 56 0.65 3.16 9.88
C LEU A 56 1.69 3.40 8.78
N VAL A 57 1.51 4.46 8.01
CA VAL A 57 2.37 4.79 6.87
C VAL A 57 3.23 6.00 7.23
N SER A 58 4.55 5.88 7.08
CA SER A 58 5.46 7.00 7.33
C SER A 58 6.03 7.50 6.02
N LYS A 59 6.33 8.80 5.97
CA LYS A 59 6.98 9.39 4.81
C LYS A 59 8.36 8.78 4.58
N GLU A 60 9.01 8.36 5.66
CA GLU A 60 10.33 7.73 5.58
C GLU A 60 10.27 6.41 4.83
N SER A 61 9.26 5.58 5.15
CA SER A 61 9.07 4.31 4.43
C SER A 61 8.76 4.54 2.95
N LEU A 62 7.95 5.56 2.66
CA LEU A 62 7.61 5.89 1.27
C LEU A 62 8.84 6.37 0.50
N THR A 63 9.67 7.18 1.13
CA THR A 63 10.90 7.68 0.51
C THR A 63 11.86 6.54 0.21
N ALA A 64 11.94 5.55 1.10
CA ALA A 64 12.77 4.38 0.89
C ALA A 64 12.15 3.37 -0.08
N GLY A 65 10.88 3.54 -0.43
CA GLY A 65 10.18 2.63 -1.35
C GLY A 65 9.96 1.25 -0.76
N THR A 66 9.77 1.17 0.55
CA THR A 66 9.66 -0.11 1.25
C THR A 66 8.49 -0.10 2.24
N GLY A 67 7.94 -1.29 2.50
CA GLY A 67 6.95 -1.49 3.55
C GLY A 67 7.51 -2.27 4.73
N TYR A 68 8.82 -2.46 4.76
CA TYR A 68 9.45 -3.24 5.81
C TYR A 68 9.31 -2.53 7.17
N GLY A 69 8.96 -3.32 8.19
CA GLY A 69 8.83 -2.79 9.54
C GLY A 69 7.46 -2.21 9.88
N ILE A 70 6.54 -2.20 8.92
CA ILE A 70 5.17 -1.73 9.18
C ILE A 70 4.43 -2.76 10.03
N VAL A 71 3.68 -2.27 11.03
CA VAL A 71 2.82 -3.14 11.84
C VAL A 71 1.45 -3.23 11.15
N TYR A 72 1.17 -4.40 10.59
CA TYR A 72 -0.09 -4.61 9.86
C TYR A 72 -1.18 -5.08 10.82
N THR A 73 -2.34 -4.43 10.74
CA THR A 73 -3.50 -4.83 11.53
C THR A 73 -4.14 -6.08 10.92
N ASN A 74 -4.97 -6.78 11.71
CA ASN A 74 -5.70 -7.94 11.20
C ASN A 74 -6.61 -7.57 10.03
N LEU A 75 -7.20 -6.38 10.08
CA LEU A 75 -8.05 -5.90 8.99
C LEU A 75 -7.27 -5.79 7.69
N ILE A 76 -6.05 -5.24 7.74
CA ILE A 76 -5.20 -5.13 6.56
C ILE A 76 -4.82 -6.52 6.04
N LYS A 77 -4.47 -7.43 6.94
CA LYS A 77 -4.10 -8.80 6.57
C LYS A 77 -5.25 -9.52 5.86
N HIS A 78 -6.45 -9.41 6.41
CA HIS A 78 -7.64 -10.01 5.79
C HIS A 78 -7.95 -9.38 4.44
N SER A 79 -7.90 -8.06 4.37
CA SER A 79 -8.17 -7.33 3.13
C SER A 79 -7.16 -7.68 2.05
N ALA A 80 -5.89 -7.82 2.43
CA ALA A 80 -4.82 -8.18 1.49
C ALA A 80 -5.04 -9.57 0.92
N MET A 81 -5.42 -10.53 1.75
CA MET A 81 -5.67 -11.89 1.29
C MET A 81 -6.88 -11.95 0.36
N LYS A 82 -7.91 -11.16 0.63
CA LYS A 82 -9.06 -11.05 -0.27
C LYS A 82 -8.67 -10.41 -1.59
N LEU A 83 -7.86 -9.38 -1.53
CA LEU A 83 -7.35 -8.71 -2.73
C LEU A 83 -6.58 -9.70 -3.60
N LYS A 84 -5.73 -10.51 -2.98
CA LYS A 84 -4.96 -11.53 -3.70
C LYS A 84 -5.89 -12.49 -4.46
N GLU A 85 -6.99 -12.91 -3.84
CA GLU A 85 -7.92 -13.86 -4.45
C GLU A 85 -8.65 -13.26 -5.65
N THR A 86 -8.88 -11.95 -5.64
CA THR A 86 -9.64 -11.27 -6.69
C THR A 86 -8.77 -10.51 -7.68
N TRP A 87 -7.46 -10.46 -7.44
CA TRP A 87 -6.55 -9.71 -8.30
C TRP A 87 -6.32 -10.41 -9.63
N GLU A 88 -6.36 -9.62 -10.68
CA GLU A 88 -6.14 -10.12 -12.04
C GLU A 88 -4.74 -9.84 -12.54
#